data_a48be65b139bfb9c78a788f8acd4c94a
#
_entry.id   a48be65b139bfb9c78a788f8acd4c94a
#
_cell.length_a   1.000
_cell.length_b   1.000
_cell.length_c   1.000
_cell.angle_alpha   90.00
_cell.angle_beta   90.00
_cell.angle_gamma   90.00
#
_symmetry.space_group_name_H-M   'P 1'
#
loop_
_entity.id
_entity.type
_entity.pdbx_description
1 polymer ?
#
loop_
_entity_poly.entity_id
_entity_poly.type
_entity_poly.pdbx_seq_one_letter_code
_entity_poly.pdbx_strand_id
1 'polypeptide(L)'
;MPDTFEKASISADLARRIIAAAEAKATEMGHPFVIAVCDESGVLKAFSRMDGAALVSVQIAQDKAYTAVGFGIPSHGWHDFIKDDPPLL
;
A
#
# COMPACT_ATOMS: atom_id res chain seq x y z
N MET A 1 13.16 -31.66 -6.27
CA MET A 1 12.75 -30.29 -5.90
C MET A 1 13.95 -29.55 -5.36
N PRO A 2 14.23 -28.37 -5.83
CA PRO A 2 15.28 -27.55 -5.22
C PRO A 2 14.83 -27.13 -3.82
N ASP A 3 15.80 -26.95 -2.95
CA ASP A 3 15.53 -26.52 -1.59
C ASP A 3 15.25 -25.01 -1.51
N THR A 4 15.54 -24.28 -2.56
CA THR A 4 15.30 -22.85 -2.64
C THR A 4 14.71 -22.47 -3.99
N PHE A 5 14.12 -21.31 -4.05
CA PHE A 5 13.64 -20.74 -5.31
C PHE A 5 13.81 -19.23 -5.28
N GLU A 6 13.92 -18.64 -6.46
CA GLU A 6 14.05 -17.19 -6.58
C GLU A 6 12.67 -16.57 -6.69
N LYS A 7 12.50 -15.39 -6.10
CA LYS A 7 11.29 -14.60 -6.25
C LYS A 7 11.65 -13.12 -6.28
N ALA A 8 10.79 -12.35 -6.93
CA ALA A 8 10.92 -10.92 -6.93
C ALA A 8 10.24 -10.33 -5.69
N SER A 9 10.86 -9.33 -5.10
CA SER A 9 10.30 -8.60 -3.97
C SER A 9 10.43 -7.12 -4.25
N ILE A 10 9.41 -6.35 -3.85
CA ILE A 10 9.43 -4.91 -4.03
C ILE A 10 10.56 -4.29 -3.22
N SER A 11 11.31 -3.38 -3.85
CA SER A 11 12.37 -2.67 -3.13
C SER A 11 11.78 -1.60 -2.20
N ALA A 12 12.51 -1.25 -1.17
CA ALA A 12 12.11 -0.15 -0.30
C ALA A 12 12.01 1.17 -1.07
N ASP A 13 12.91 1.36 -2.04
CA ASP A 13 12.88 2.55 -2.88
C ASP A 13 11.58 2.64 -3.69
N LEU A 14 11.20 1.55 -4.35
CA LEU A 14 9.94 1.54 -5.10
C LEU A 14 8.75 1.74 -4.18
N ALA A 15 8.75 1.10 -3.01
CA ALA A 15 7.66 1.26 -2.05
C ALA A 15 7.52 2.73 -1.63
N ARG A 16 8.63 3.42 -1.37
CA ARG A 16 8.60 4.85 -1.03
C ARG A 16 8.11 5.70 -2.19
N ARG A 17 8.47 5.36 -3.43
CA ARG A 17 7.98 6.09 -4.60
C ARG A 17 6.47 5.91 -4.80
N ILE A 18 5.95 4.75 -4.51
CA ILE A 18 4.51 4.50 -4.53
C ILE A 18 3.82 5.38 -3.48
N ILE A 19 4.36 5.44 -2.27
CA ILE A 19 3.82 6.31 -1.23
C ILE A 19 3.80 7.77 -1.70
N ALA A 20 4.91 8.24 -2.25
CA ALA A 20 5.01 9.63 -2.70
C ALA A 20 4.00 9.94 -3.81
N ALA A 21 3.83 9.03 -4.76
CA ALA A 21 2.86 9.21 -5.84
C ALA A 21 1.43 9.24 -5.31
N ALA A 22 1.11 8.35 -4.36
CA ALA A 22 -0.20 8.31 -3.76
C ALA A 22 -0.50 9.57 -2.94
N GLU A 23 0.49 10.07 -2.20
CA GLU A 23 0.33 11.31 -1.45
C GLU A 23 0.10 12.50 -2.37
N ALA A 24 0.83 12.57 -3.48
CA ALA A 24 0.65 13.64 -4.46
C ALA A 24 -0.77 13.62 -5.03
N LYS A 25 -1.27 12.43 -5.34
CA LYS A 25 -2.63 12.28 -5.87
C LYS A 25 -3.67 12.65 -4.82
N ALA A 26 -3.46 12.24 -3.58
CA ALA A 26 -4.37 12.57 -2.48
C ALA A 26 -4.42 14.08 -2.25
N THR A 27 -3.28 14.73 -2.31
CA THR A 27 -3.21 16.19 -2.17
C THR A 27 -3.97 16.88 -3.31
N GLU A 28 -3.80 16.39 -4.52
CA GLU A 28 -4.53 16.91 -5.68
C GLU A 28 -6.05 16.76 -5.50
N MET A 29 -6.48 15.66 -4.92
CA MET A 29 -7.89 15.40 -4.64
C MET A 29 -8.42 16.17 -3.44
N GLY A 30 -7.55 16.74 -2.63
CA GLY A 30 -7.95 17.50 -1.45
C GLY A 30 -8.34 16.64 -0.26
N HIS A 31 -7.89 15.38 -0.21
CA HIS A 31 -8.21 14.48 0.90
C HIS A 31 -6.95 13.89 1.50
N PRO A 32 -6.85 13.81 2.83
CA PRO A 32 -5.77 13.09 3.48
C PRO A 32 -6.08 11.59 3.51
N PHE A 33 -5.06 10.79 3.24
CA PHE A 33 -5.19 9.33 3.23
C PHE A 33 -4.13 8.69 4.10
N VAL A 34 -4.38 7.42 4.43
CA VAL A 34 -3.36 6.52 4.96
C VAL A 34 -3.00 5.56 3.84
N ILE A 35 -1.71 5.39 3.60
CA ILE A 35 -1.18 4.58 2.51
C ILE A 35 -0.24 3.54 3.07
N ALA A 36 -0.47 2.28 2.73
CA ALA A 36 0.37 1.18 3.16
C ALA A 36 0.80 0.36 1.96
N VAL A 37 2.06 -0.04 1.92
CA VAL A 37 2.60 -0.90 0.88
C VAL A 37 3.21 -2.12 1.55
N CYS A 38 2.75 -3.31 1.18
CA CYS A 38 3.30 -4.58 1.67
C CYS A 38 4.11 -5.24 0.56
N ASP A 39 5.09 -6.05 0.96
CA ASP A 39 5.79 -6.90 0.01
C ASP A 39 4.97 -8.16 -0.29
N GLU A 40 5.51 -9.05 -1.11
CA GLU A 40 4.82 -10.27 -1.53
C GLU A 40 4.56 -11.26 -0.39
N SER A 41 5.20 -11.07 0.74
CA SER A 41 4.97 -11.90 1.94
C SER A 41 3.94 -11.30 2.88
N GLY A 42 3.33 -10.17 2.50
CA GLY A 42 2.37 -9.49 3.34
C GLY A 42 2.98 -8.63 4.44
N VAL A 43 4.30 -8.42 4.39
CA VAL A 43 5.00 -7.61 5.38
C VAL A 43 5.00 -6.16 4.95
N LEU A 44 4.68 -5.28 5.88
CA LEU A 44 4.64 -3.84 5.63
C LEU A 44 6.03 -3.34 5.21
N LYS A 45 6.10 -2.71 4.05
CA LYS A 45 7.35 -2.20 3.49
C LYS A 45 7.45 -0.69 3.58
N ALA A 46 6.33 0.00 3.43
CA ALA A 46 6.28 1.45 3.56
C ALA A 46 4.90 1.86 4.03
N PHE A 47 4.83 2.97 4.75
CA PHE A 47 3.59 3.44 5.35
C PHE A 47 3.62 4.94 5.47
N SER A 48 2.47 5.57 5.23
CA SER A 48 2.31 7.00 5.47
C SER A 48 0.91 7.29 5.96
N ARG A 49 0.81 8.10 7.00
CA ARG A 49 -0.44 8.71 7.41
C ARG A 49 -0.35 10.19 7.12
N MET A 50 -1.10 10.66 6.15
CA MET A 50 -1.15 12.09 5.85
C MET A 50 -1.83 12.83 7.00
N ASP A 51 -1.43 14.07 7.21
CA ASP A 51 -2.00 14.89 8.27
C ASP A 51 -3.51 15.03 8.07
N GLY A 52 -4.26 14.81 9.13
CA GLY A 52 -5.70 14.88 9.10
C GLY A 52 -6.41 13.59 8.71
N ALA A 53 -5.68 12.55 8.33
CA ALA A 53 -6.31 11.26 8.03
C ALA A 53 -6.90 10.64 9.30
N ALA A 54 -8.06 10.01 9.15
CA ALA A 54 -8.77 9.42 10.27
C ALA A 54 -7.97 8.27 10.89
N LEU A 55 -7.98 8.18 12.22
CA LEU A 55 -7.23 7.15 12.92
C LEU A 55 -7.63 5.74 12.48
N VAL A 56 -8.91 5.50 12.26
CA VAL A 56 -9.39 4.18 11.86
C VAL A 56 -8.81 3.75 10.52
N SER A 57 -8.45 4.69 9.66
CA SER A 57 -7.87 4.38 8.35
C SER A 57 -6.49 3.75 8.44
N VAL A 58 -5.79 3.92 9.58
CA VAL A 58 -4.44 3.36 9.77
C VAL A 58 -4.48 1.83 9.66
N GLN A 59 -5.36 1.20 10.40
CA GLN A 59 -5.44 -0.26 10.37
C GLN A 59 -6.10 -0.77 9.08
N ILE A 60 -7.10 -0.06 8.60
CA ILE A 60 -7.80 -0.43 7.37
C ILE A 60 -6.83 -0.45 6.19
N ALA A 61 -5.96 0.55 6.07
CA ALA A 61 -4.99 0.59 4.98
C ALA A 61 -4.03 -0.61 5.02
N GLN A 62 -3.56 -0.96 6.21
CA GLN A 62 -2.67 -2.11 6.38
C GLN A 62 -3.39 -3.42 6.07
N ASP A 63 -4.63 -3.58 6.52
CA ASP A 63 -5.41 -4.77 6.26
C ASP A 63 -5.69 -4.93 4.76
N LYS A 64 -5.96 -3.85 4.06
CA LYS A 64 -6.19 -3.89 2.63
C LYS A 64 -4.93 -4.26 1.85
N ALA A 65 -3.79 -3.71 2.24
CA ALA A 65 -2.52 -4.05 1.61
C ALA A 65 -2.21 -5.54 1.81
N TYR A 66 -2.42 -6.05 3.01
CA TYR A 66 -2.22 -7.45 3.31
C TYR A 66 -3.17 -8.33 2.50
N THR A 67 -4.44 -7.95 2.42
CA THR A 67 -5.46 -8.69 1.68
C THR A 67 -5.12 -8.75 0.19
N ALA A 68 -4.62 -7.67 -0.38
CA ALA A 68 -4.23 -7.63 -1.78
C ALA A 68 -3.14 -8.67 -2.06
N VAL A 69 -2.15 -8.77 -1.19
CA VAL A 69 -1.11 -9.80 -1.31
C VAL A 69 -1.70 -11.19 -1.16
N GLY A 70 -2.57 -11.38 -0.18
CA GLY A 70 -3.19 -12.67 0.09
C GLY A 70 -4.03 -13.19 -1.08
N PHE A 71 -4.59 -12.30 -1.88
CA PHE A 71 -5.35 -12.68 -3.07
C PHE A 71 -4.50 -12.70 -4.34
N GLY A 72 -3.20 -12.44 -4.22
CA GLY A 72 -2.31 -12.50 -5.37
C GLY A 72 -2.52 -11.37 -6.36
N ILE A 73 -2.98 -10.20 -5.90
CA ILE A 73 -3.18 -9.05 -6.77
C ILE A 73 -1.81 -8.56 -7.28
N PRO A 74 -1.65 -8.40 -8.60
CA PRO A 74 -0.38 -7.88 -9.14
C PRO A 74 -0.02 -6.53 -8.55
N SER A 75 1.27 -6.23 -8.51
CA SER A 75 1.78 -5.00 -7.88
C SER A 75 1.16 -3.73 -8.47
N HIS A 76 0.86 -3.70 -9.75
CA HIS A 76 0.20 -2.54 -10.36
C HIS A 76 -1.23 -2.35 -9.84
N GLY A 77 -1.86 -3.42 -9.38
CA GLY A 77 -3.19 -3.35 -8.78
C GLY A 77 -3.17 -2.87 -7.34
N TRP A 78 -2.04 -3.02 -6.64
CA TRP A 78 -1.94 -2.57 -5.25
C TRP A 78 -2.16 -1.07 -5.12
N HIS A 79 -1.57 -0.32 -6.02
CA HIS A 79 -1.73 1.14 -5.99
C HIS A 79 -3.19 1.53 -6.18
N ASP A 80 -3.87 0.93 -7.13
CA ASP A 80 -5.27 1.21 -7.37
C ASP A 80 -6.15 0.76 -6.21
N PHE A 81 -5.83 -0.38 -5.61
CA PHE A 81 -6.56 -0.91 -4.48
C PHE A 81 -6.50 0.04 -3.28
N ILE A 82 -5.32 0.55 -2.99
CA ILE A 82 -5.13 1.49 -1.88
C ILE A 82 -5.79 2.83 -2.19
N LYS A 83 -5.59 3.31 -3.40
CA LYS A 83 -6.07 4.62 -3.84
C LYS A 83 -7.59 4.71 -3.82
N ASP A 84 -8.25 3.61 -4.10
CA ASP A 84 -9.70 3.60 -4.23
C ASP A 84 -10.41 3.36 -2.91
N ASP A 85 -9.72 3.56 -1.83
CA ASP A 85 -10.31 3.34 -0.53
C ASP A 85 -10.52 4.60 0.31
N PRO A 86 -10.69 5.73 -0.25
CA PRO A 86 -10.94 6.92 0.54
C PRO A 86 -12.24 6.86 1.29
N PRO A 87 -13.25 6.27 0.74
CA PRO A 87 -14.52 6.40 1.40
C PRO A 87 -14.58 5.75 2.71
N LEU A 88 -13.68 4.98 3.00
CA LEU A 88 -13.64 4.44 4.31
C LEU A 88 -13.35 5.48 5.31
N LEU A 89 -13.36 6.57 4.83
CA LEU A 89 -13.34 7.76 5.62
C LEU A 89 -14.54 7.82 6.52
#